data_37b4ac1825f696aaa1a81340fb05ae94
#
_entry.id   37b4ac1825f696aaa1a81340fb05ae94
#
_cell.length_a   1.000
_cell.length_b   1.000
_cell.length_c   1.000
_cell.angle_alpha   90.00
_cell.angle_beta   90.00
_cell.angle_gamma   90.00
#
_symmetry.space_group_name_H-M   'P 1'
#
loop_
_entity.id
_entity.type
_entity.pdbx_description
1 polymer ?
#
loop_
_entity_poly.entity_id
_entity_poly.type
_entity_poly.pdbx_seq_one_letter_code
_entity_poly.pdbx_strand_id
1 'polypeptide(L)'
;MSISSDIVMLQETKLSEDEANKFVKYCYGWEGVATKEIGAFGGLCILWKPNKVKIQKAEGSIIIPKRGSEEFLSVIGHLERRTDLYKSISEDDLSVMDGGDRVFADISAMASTLAYENKLVIRKRVNQHWKMHFVEFFDFWDDHLQKKSTQAFVVCDKEIDAKLIVVAFRGTQLFEADDYITDLDFSWYDFPQIGKVHLGFLEALGLANRSIDKKSSHHLETQDINKPLAYFVLCQKLKNLLQIHKNAKFIVTSHSLGGALALLFLAMLFVNKEDKLLEKLLAIYTFGQPRVGDKEFGDFMNSKLKQSEPKYFRVVYSNDLIPRLPFDDGLFMYKHFGVCLYYNCCYCQKNLVEAPNRDLTLVYFIPIRITAIWELLQSLVLHYIKGESFKETKLSIISRIFGILVPGISAHSPVNYINAIRLGPPRLNPTLSNVKG
;
A
#
# COMPACT_ATOMS: atom_id res chain seq x y z
N MET A 1 23.06 25.87 17.79
CA MET A 1 22.21 24.77 18.28
C MET A 1 23.10 23.82 19.06
N SER A 2 22.90 23.68 20.37
CA SER A 2 23.63 22.70 21.18
C SER A 2 22.92 21.36 21.04
N ILE A 3 23.46 20.45 20.25
CA ILE A 3 22.99 19.08 20.14
C ILE A 3 23.58 18.31 21.32
N SER A 4 22.76 17.96 22.30
CA SER A 4 23.18 17.21 23.51
C SER A 4 23.24 15.69 23.31
N SER A 5 23.06 15.19 22.09
CA SER A 5 23.14 13.76 21.78
C SER A 5 24.59 13.31 21.59
N ASP A 6 24.94 12.15 22.13
CA ASP A 6 26.26 11.53 21.98
C ASP A 6 26.38 10.71 20.69
N ILE A 7 25.27 10.54 19.97
CA ILE A 7 25.15 9.93 18.64
C ILE A 7 24.27 10.80 17.78
N VAL A 8 24.72 11.11 16.57
CA VAL A 8 23.95 11.82 15.54
C VAL A 8 23.88 10.93 14.31
N MET A 9 22.67 10.74 13.79
CA MET A 9 22.40 10.04 12.54
C MET A 9 21.89 11.04 11.54
N LEU A 10 22.59 11.17 10.41
CA LEU A 10 22.17 11.98 9.26
C LEU A 10 21.78 11.02 8.15
N GLN A 11 20.54 11.11 7.72
CA GLN A 11 19.96 10.30 6.64
C GLN A 11 19.76 11.20 5.42
N GLU A 12 19.82 10.61 4.22
CA GLU A 12 19.64 11.31 2.95
C GLU A 12 20.69 12.41 2.68
N THR A 13 21.92 12.18 3.09
CA THR A 13 23.01 13.05 2.68
C THR A 13 23.23 12.87 1.18
N LYS A 14 22.94 13.89 0.38
CA LYS A 14 23.29 13.94 -1.06
C LYS A 14 24.81 14.11 -1.28
N LEU A 15 25.60 13.73 -0.32
CA LEU A 15 27.05 13.82 -0.35
C LEU A 15 27.62 12.53 -0.96
N SER A 16 28.58 12.66 -1.85
CA SER A 16 29.40 11.53 -2.25
C SER A 16 30.15 10.95 -1.04
N GLU A 17 30.62 9.71 -1.12
CA GLU A 17 31.36 9.05 -0.04
C GLU A 17 32.57 9.89 0.42
N ASP A 18 33.29 10.53 -0.52
CA ASP A 18 34.43 11.41 -0.24
C ASP A 18 34.02 12.71 0.48
N GLU A 19 32.89 13.30 0.11
CA GLU A 19 32.35 14.48 0.77
C GLU A 19 31.85 14.15 2.18
N ALA A 20 31.14 13.03 2.33
CA ALA A 20 30.67 12.56 3.63
C ALA A 20 31.84 12.23 4.57
N ASN A 21 32.89 11.57 4.07
CA ASN A 21 34.11 11.31 4.84
C ASN A 21 34.88 12.62 5.18
N LYS A 22 34.88 13.62 4.31
CA LYS A 22 35.41 14.95 4.63
C LYS A 22 34.55 15.61 5.71
N PHE A 23 33.23 15.54 5.61
CA PHE A 23 32.30 16.09 6.62
C PHE A 23 32.57 15.49 8.01
N VAL A 24 32.74 14.16 8.12
CA VAL A 24 33.09 13.50 9.37
C VAL A 24 34.38 14.07 9.95
N LYS A 25 35.40 14.32 9.13
CA LYS A 25 36.68 14.90 9.57
C LYS A 25 36.55 16.35 10.07
N TYR A 26 35.56 17.12 9.57
CA TYR A 26 35.30 18.49 10.06
C TYR A 26 34.55 18.52 11.40
N CYS A 27 33.91 17.40 11.80
CA CYS A 27 33.22 17.29 13.08
C CYS A 27 34.24 17.03 14.20
N TYR A 28 34.93 18.06 14.64
CA TYR A 28 35.99 17.97 15.64
C TYR A 28 35.53 17.22 16.91
N GLY A 29 36.24 16.16 17.29
CA GLY A 29 35.93 15.34 18.46
C GLY A 29 34.84 14.29 18.25
N TRP A 30 34.43 14.08 17.02
CA TRP A 30 33.48 13.02 16.62
C TRP A 30 34.17 12.00 15.72
N GLU A 31 33.76 10.74 15.84
CA GLU A 31 34.06 9.71 14.86
C GLU A 31 32.77 9.40 14.07
N GLY A 32 32.91 8.85 12.89
CA GLY A 32 31.74 8.54 12.08
C GLY A 32 32.01 7.53 10.97
N VAL A 33 30.93 6.97 10.46
CA VAL A 33 30.90 6.13 9.26
C VAL A 33 29.87 6.68 8.33
N ALA A 34 30.21 6.83 7.06
CA ALA A 34 29.32 7.24 6.00
C ALA A 34 29.18 6.12 4.97
N THR A 35 27.98 5.95 4.44
CA THR A 35 27.73 5.05 3.33
C THR A 35 27.55 5.86 2.05
N LYS A 36 27.95 5.26 0.94
CA LYS A 36 27.75 5.82 -0.40
C LYS A 36 26.26 5.95 -0.72
N GLU A 37 25.91 6.96 -1.51
CA GLU A 37 24.56 7.06 -2.11
C GLU A 37 24.17 5.76 -2.83
N ILE A 38 22.99 5.26 -2.54
CA ILE A 38 22.42 4.08 -3.20
C ILE A 38 21.14 4.51 -3.92
N GLY A 39 21.29 4.96 -5.15
CA GLY A 39 20.16 5.40 -6.01
C GLY A 39 19.53 6.70 -5.53
N ALA A 40 18.19 6.77 -5.51
CA ALA A 40 17.44 7.94 -5.05
C ALA A 40 17.52 8.19 -3.53
N PHE A 41 18.03 7.21 -2.77
CA PHE A 41 18.25 7.35 -1.33
C PHE A 41 19.63 7.94 -1.10
N GLY A 42 19.68 9.09 -0.45
CA GLY A 42 20.94 9.68 0.00
C GLY A 42 21.71 8.75 0.93
N GLY A 43 23.02 9.00 1.10
CA GLY A 43 23.89 8.24 1.99
C GLY A 43 23.45 8.37 3.46
N LEU A 44 23.83 7.42 4.28
CA LEU A 44 23.67 7.46 5.73
C LEU A 44 25.01 7.84 6.37
N CYS A 45 25.01 8.86 7.23
CA CYS A 45 26.17 9.22 8.03
C CYS A 45 25.82 9.09 9.51
N ILE A 46 26.60 8.31 10.25
CA ILE A 46 26.47 8.14 11.70
C ILE A 46 27.72 8.71 12.35
N LEU A 47 27.53 9.68 13.25
CA LEU A 47 28.57 10.32 14.04
C LEU A 47 28.38 9.97 15.50
N TRP A 48 29.47 9.73 16.24
CA TRP A 48 29.46 9.48 17.68
C TRP A 48 30.68 10.11 18.38
N LYS A 49 30.53 10.36 19.68
CA LYS A 49 31.62 10.84 20.53
C LYS A 49 32.40 9.65 21.07
N PRO A 50 33.66 9.43 20.67
CA PRO A 50 34.42 8.22 21.01
C PRO A 50 34.72 8.10 22.49
N ASN A 51 34.72 9.21 23.23
CA ASN A 51 34.92 9.22 24.68
C ASN A 51 33.66 8.80 25.49
N LYS A 52 32.49 8.77 24.87
CA LYS A 52 31.21 8.41 25.50
C LYS A 52 30.58 7.14 24.94
N VAL A 53 30.85 6.84 23.69
CA VAL A 53 30.24 5.70 22.98
C VAL A 53 31.34 4.83 22.39
N LYS A 54 31.47 3.59 22.90
CA LYS A 54 32.33 2.56 22.28
C LYS A 54 31.49 1.77 21.29
N ILE A 55 31.70 1.99 20.00
CA ILE A 55 31.12 1.14 18.95
C ILE A 55 32.10 0.00 18.72
N GLN A 56 31.74 -1.22 19.13
CA GLN A 56 32.47 -2.41 18.68
C GLN A 56 32.18 -2.56 17.18
N LYS A 57 33.23 -2.37 16.37
CA LYS A 57 33.19 -2.85 14.99
C LYS A 57 33.03 -4.36 15.07
N ALA A 58 31.87 -4.87 14.72
CA ALA A 58 31.75 -6.28 14.44
C ALA A 58 32.68 -6.58 13.26
N GLU A 59 33.64 -7.46 13.48
CA GLU A 59 34.47 -8.04 12.41
C GLU A 59 33.57 -8.97 11.57
N GLY A 60 32.77 -8.36 10.75
CA GLY A 60 31.96 -8.96 9.72
C GLY A 60 31.66 -7.87 8.73
N SER A 61 32.04 -8.04 7.48
CA SER A 61 31.61 -7.18 6.41
C SER A 61 30.09 -7.13 6.47
N ILE A 62 29.51 -5.94 6.72
CA ILE A 62 28.07 -5.74 6.55
C ILE A 62 27.83 -5.92 5.06
N ILE A 63 27.42 -7.11 4.66
CA ILE A 63 27.03 -7.39 3.28
C ILE A 63 25.68 -6.70 3.11
N ILE A 64 25.70 -5.50 2.54
CA ILE A 64 24.46 -4.82 2.13
C ILE A 64 23.91 -5.59 0.91
N PRO A 65 22.69 -6.17 1.00
CA PRO A 65 22.14 -6.91 -0.10
C PRO A 65 22.07 -6.03 -1.37
N LYS A 66 22.46 -6.60 -2.50
CA LYS A 66 22.38 -5.88 -3.78
C LYS A 66 20.92 -5.56 -4.09
N ARG A 67 20.63 -4.30 -4.51
CA ARG A 67 19.29 -3.89 -4.93
C ARG A 67 18.76 -4.85 -6.01
N GLY A 68 17.54 -5.35 -5.81
CA GLY A 68 16.91 -6.33 -6.68
C GLY A 68 17.28 -7.79 -6.40
N SER A 69 18.15 -8.10 -5.39
CA SER A 69 18.39 -9.47 -4.95
C SER A 69 17.24 -9.98 -4.07
N GLU A 70 17.24 -11.28 -3.79
CA GLU A 70 16.24 -11.93 -2.90
C GLU A 70 16.34 -11.49 -1.43
N GLU A 71 17.46 -10.95 -1.04
CA GLU A 71 17.75 -10.47 0.32
C GLU A 71 17.49 -8.98 0.47
N PHE A 72 17.34 -8.24 -0.64
CA PHE A 72 17.12 -6.80 -0.61
C PHE A 72 15.66 -6.50 -0.34
N LEU A 73 15.35 -6.05 0.86
CA LEU A 73 14.02 -5.61 1.26
C LEU A 73 13.86 -4.10 1.04
N SER A 74 12.65 -3.69 0.65
CA SER A 74 12.23 -2.30 0.65
C SER A 74 12.12 -1.76 2.08
N VAL A 75 11.94 -0.46 2.26
CA VAL A 75 11.64 0.14 3.57
C VAL A 75 10.40 -0.51 4.18
N ILE A 76 9.36 -0.73 3.37
CA ILE A 76 8.13 -1.41 3.80
C ILE A 76 8.43 -2.83 4.26
N GLY A 77 9.26 -3.59 3.57
CA GLY A 77 9.68 -4.92 3.99
C GLY A 77 10.54 -4.93 5.25
N HIS A 78 11.23 -3.85 5.54
CA HIS A 78 11.91 -3.68 6.83
C HIS A 78 10.95 -3.30 7.96
N LEU A 79 9.88 -2.57 7.67
CA LEU A 79 8.81 -2.27 8.61
C LEU A 79 7.97 -3.52 8.91
N GLU A 80 7.65 -4.30 7.85
CA GLU A 80 6.80 -5.49 7.93
C GLU A 80 7.58 -6.74 7.54
N ARG A 81 8.11 -7.44 8.52
CA ARG A 81 8.97 -8.62 8.33
C ARG A 81 8.23 -9.96 8.39
N ARG A 82 6.91 -9.98 8.53
CA ARG A 82 6.16 -11.24 8.50
C ARG A 82 6.36 -11.94 7.16
N THR A 83 6.61 -13.24 7.24
CA THR A 83 6.77 -14.10 6.06
C THR A 83 5.50 -14.87 5.77
N ASP A 84 4.76 -15.23 6.81
CA ASP A 84 3.73 -16.25 6.74
C ASP A 84 2.34 -15.61 6.81
N LEU A 85 1.39 -16.20 6.10
CA LEU A 85 -0.02 -15.88 6.20
C LEU A 85 -0.54 -16.23 7.60
N TYR A 86 -1.63 -15.59 8.03
CA TYR A 86 -2.30 -15.89 9.30
C TYR A 86 -2.64 -17.37 9.43
N LYS A 87 -3.10 -17.95 8.33
CA LYS A 87 -3.44 -19.36 8.17
C LYS A 87 -3.17 -19.75 6.71
N SER A 88 -2.64 -20.94 6.46
CA SER A 88 -2.58 -21.50 5.11
C SER A 88 -4.00 -21.65 4.56
N ILE A 89 -4.19 -21.33 3.29
CA ILE A 89 -5.48 -21.46 2.62
C ILE A 89 -5.79 -22.94 2.48
N SER A 90 -6.89 -23.39 3.03
CA SER A 90 -7.36 -24.78 2.95
C SER A 90 -8.34 -25.00 1.79
N GLU A 91 -8.52 -26.26 1.39
CA GLU A 91 -9.57 -26.63 0.41
C GLU A 91 -10.97 -26.25 0.89
N ASP A 92 -11.22 -26.27 2.22
CA ASP A 92 -12.49 -25.84 2.80
C ASP A 92 -12.70 -24.33 2.61
N ASP A 93 -11.66 -23.50 2.86
CA ASP A 93 -11.72 -22.06 2.60
C ASP A 93 -12.04 -21.79 1.12
N LEU A 94 -11.43 -22.57 0.22
CA LEU A 94 -11.62 -22.46 -1.23
C LEU A 94 -12.96 -23.05 -1.71
N SER A 95 -13.61 -23.90 -0.96
CA SER A 95 -14.93 -24.47 -1.30
C SER A 95 -16.06 -23.49 -1.06
N VAL A 96 -16.01 -22.75 0.03
CA VAL A 96 -17.03 -21.75 0.43
C VAL A 96 -16.79 -20.39 -0.25
N MET A 97 -15.54 -19.97 -0.39
CA MET A 97 -15.10 -18.71 -1.00
C MET A 97 -15.94 -17.48 -0.61
N ASP A 98 -16.07 -17.24 0.69
CA ASP A 98 -16.64 -15.98 1.15
C ASP A 98 -15.56 -14.88 1.22
N GLY A 99 -15.66 -13.93 0.31
CA GLY A 99 -14.72 -12.80 0.28
C GLY A 99 -14.65 -11.97 1.58
N GLY A 100 -15.54 -12.19 2.56
CA GLY A 100 -15.47 -11.54 3.87
C GLY A 100 -14.62 -12.29 4.90
N ASP A 101 -14.19 -13.50 4.64
CA ASP A 101 -13.43 -14.26 5.62
C ASP A 101 -12.04 -13.71 5.86
N ARG A 102 -11.58 -13.76 7.11
CA ARG A 102 -10.26 -13.25 7.53
C ARG A 102 -9.11 -13.84 6.72
N VAL A 103 -9.21 -15.06 6.25
CA VAL A 103 -8.17 -15.71 5.42
C VAL A 103 -7.92 -14.90 4.15
N PHE A 104 -9.00 -14.51 3.45
CA PHE A 104 -8.89 -13.70 2.23
C PHE A 104 -8.50 -12.25 2.52
N ALA A 105 -8.92 -11.71 3.67
CA ALA A 105 -8.50 -10.38 4.10
C ALA A 105 -7.01 -10.35 4.48
N ASP A 106 -6.50 -11.40 5.16
CA ASP A 106 -5.08 -11.49 5.54
C ASP A 106 -4.18 -11.65 4.32
N ILE A 107 -4.51 -12.57 3.39
CA ILE A 107 -3.73 -12.71 2.16
C ILE A 107 -3.75 -11.41 1.35
N SER A 108 -4.87 -10.69 1.35
CA SER A 108 -5.00 -9.40 0.67
C SER A 108 -4.10 -8.33 1.32
N ALA A 109 -4.09 -8.23 2.65
CA ALA A 109 -3.22 -7.30 3.38
C ALA A 109 -1.74 -7.65 3.21
N MET A 110 -1.40 -8.93 3.28
CA MET A 110 -0.04 -9.42 3.08
C MET A 110 0.43 -9.21 1.63
N ALA A 111 -0.42 -9.47 0.62
CA ALA A 111 -0.09 -9.26 -0.77
C ALA A 111 0.06 -7.77 -1.11
N SER A 112 -0.82 -6.91 -0.58
CA SER A 112 -0.72 -5.46 -0.77
C SER A 112 0.59 -4.88 -0.21
N THR A 113 1.08 -5.45 0.89
CA THR A 113 2.36 -5.09 1.51
C THR A 113 3.54 -5.67 0.74
N LEU A 114 3.45 -6.93 0.31
CA LEU A 114 4.48 -7.59 -0.47
C LEU A 114 4.71 -6.94 -1.84
N ALA A 115 3.69 -6.24 -2.39
CA ALA A 115 3.79 -5.51 -3.65
C ALA A 115 4.86 -4.40 -3.67
N TYR A 116 5.34 -3.96 -2.50
CA TYR A 116 6.46 -3.00 -2.42
C TYR A 116 7.84 -3.62 -2.65
N GLU A 117 7.91 -4.95 -2.69
CA GLU A 117 9.15 -5.67 -2.85
C GLU A 117 9.51 -5.89 -4.32
N ASN A 118 10.78 -6.24 -4.56
CA ASN A 118 11.22 -6.64 -5.89
C ASN A 118 10.71 -8.05 -6.26
N LYS A 119 10.72 -8.36 -7.56
CA LYS A 119 10.22 -9.62 -8.12
C LYS A 119 10.79 -10.88 -7.44
N LEU A 120 12.08 -10.89 -7.08
CA LEU A 120 12.73 -12.07 -6.51
C LEU A 120 12.26 -12.31 -5.07
N VAL A 121 12.14 -11.25 -4.26
CA VAL A 121 11.57 -11.32 -2.91
C VAL A 121 10.11 -11.80 -2.96
N ILE A 122 9.30 -11.22 -3.86
CA ILE A 122 7.90 -11.63 -4.03
C ILE A 122 7.82 -13.12 -4.35
N ARG A 123 8.54 -13.57 -5.38
CA ARG A 123 8.55 -14.98 -5.81
C ARG A 123 8.97 -15.93 -4.70
N LYS A 124 10.03 -15.57 -3.97
CA LYS A 124 10.52 -16.37 -2.84
C LYS A 124 9.47 -16.47 -1.74
N ARG A 125 8.87 -15.32 -1.35
CA ARG A 125 7.85 -15.27 -0.30
C ARG A 125 6.63 -16.11 -0.67
N VAL A 126 6.11 -15.92 -1.86
CA VAL A 126 4.92 -16.64 -2.36
C VAL A 126 5.17 -18.15 -2.45
N ASN A 127 6.27 -18.56 -3.09
CA ASN A 127 6.50 -20.00 -3.33
C ASN A 127 6.97 -20.75 -2.07
N GLN A 128 7.85 -20.15 -1.27
CA GLN A 128 8.48 -20.85 -0.15
C GLN A 128 7.70 -20.73 1.16
N HIS A 129 7.11 -19.54 1.43
CA HIS A 129 6.41 -19.29 2.69
C HIS A 129 4.90 -19.50 2.57
N TRP A 130 4.26 -18.88 1.58
CA TRP A 130 2.81 -19.01 1.41
C TRP A 130 2.39 -20.34 0.78
N LYS A 131 3.35 -21.08 0.20
CA LYS A 131 3.09 -22.33 -0.54
C LYS A 131 2.08 -22.15 -1.68
N MET A 132 2.13 -20.96 -2.30
CA MET A 132 1.33 -20.57 -3.44
C MET A 132 2.19 -20.50 -4.69
N HIS A 133 1.57 -20.38 -5.85
CA HIS A 133 2.24 -20.28 -7.14
C HIS A 133 2.39 -18.81 -7.57
N PHE A 134 3.64 -18.35 -7.73
CA PHE A 134 3.93 -17.04 -8.29
C PHE A 134 3.77 -17.08 -9.82
N VAL A 135 2.80 -16.31 -10.34
CA VAL A 135 2.51 -16.27 -11.77
C VAL A 135 3.41 -15.26 -12.49
N GLU A 136 3.32 -13.99 -12.11
CA GLU A 136 4.02 -12.93 -12.83
C GLU A 136 4.14 -11.65 -12.03
N PHE A 137 5.19 -10.87 -12.34
CA PHE A 137 5.41 -9.51 -11.85
C PHE A 137 5.45 -8.57 -13.05
N PHE A 138 4.76 -7.46 -12.94
CA PHE A 138 4.59 -6.48 -14.00
C PHE A 138 5.17 -5.13 -13.61
N ASP A 139 5.87 -4.52 -14.56
CA ASP A 139 6.27 -3.12 -14.58
C ASP A 139 5.57 -2.44 -15.74
N PHE A 140 4.58 -1.62 -15.45
CA PHE A 140 3.78 -0.94 -16.46
C PHE A 140 4.32 0.44 -16.78
N TRP A 141 4.17 0.81 -18.02
CA TRP A 141 4.54 2.11 -18.54
C TRP A 141 3.50 3.18 -18.14
N ASP A 142 4.01 4.34 -17.77
CA ASP A 142 3.24 5.53 -17.50
C ASP A 142 3.56 6.58 -18.58
N ASP A 143 2.58 6.89 -19.42
CA ASP A 143 2.78 7.80 -20.54
C ASP A 143 2.99 9.25 -20.10
N HIS A 144 2.50 9.63 -18.92
CA HIS A 144 2.71 10.96 -18.38
C HIS A 144 4.14 11.11 -17.83
N LEU A 145 4.56 10.17 -17.01
CA LEU A 145 5.88 10.16 -16.38
C LEU A 145 6.99 9.69 -17.33
N GLN A 146 6.66 9.17 -18.52
CA GLN A 146 7.59 8.58 -19.50
C GLN A 146 8.56 7.56 -18.87
N LYS A 147 8.05 6.78 -17.91
CA LYS A 147 8.81 5.74 -17.20
C LYS A 147 7.89 4.61 -16.75
N LYS A 148 8.48 3.50 -16.32
CA LYS A 148 7.74 2.44 -15.63
C LYS A 148 7.54 2.85 -14.18
N SER A 149 6.31 3.16 -13.79
CA SER A 149 5.95 3.65 -12.46
C SER A 149 4.93 2.76 -11.75
N THR A 150 4.03 2.13 -12.49
CA THR A 150 2.99 1.27 -11.94
C THR A 150 3.45 -0.19 -11.92
N GLN A 151 3.37 -0.82 -10.76
CA GLN A 151 3.76 -2.21 -10.58
C GLN A 151 2.60 -3.04 -10.03
N ALA A 152 2.53 -4.30 -10.45
CA ALA A 152 1.62 -5.28 -9.88
C ALA A 152 2.23 -6.68 -9.96
N PHE A 153 1.72 -7.60 -9.16
CA PHE A 153 2.01 -9.02 -9.31
C PHE A 153 0.75 -9.86 -9.23
N VAL A 154 0.84 -11.07 -9.79
CA VAL A 154 -0.24 -12.04 -9.80
C VAL A 154 0.26 -13.35 -9.23
N VAL A 155 -0.55 -13.96 -8.35
CA VAL A 155 -0.30 -15.28 -7.76
C VAL A 155 -1.56 -16.13 -7.80
N CYS A 156 -1.38 -17.44 -7.78
CA CYS A 156 -2.46 -18.42 -7.64
C CYS A 156 -2.25 -19.27 -6.40
N ASP A 157 -3.33 -19.83 -5.83
CA ASP A 157 -3.21 -20.77 -4.71
C ASP A 157 -2.39 -22.02 -5.07
N LYS A 158 -2.43 -22.45 -6.33
CA LYS A 158 -1.62 -23.55 -6.87
C LYS A 158 -1.38 -23.38 -8.36
N GLU A 159 -0.43 -24.13 -8.92
CA GLU A 159 -0.03 -24.04 -10.33
C GLU A 159 -1.06 -24.62 -11.29
N ILE A 160 -1.68 -25.75 -10.92
CA ILE A 160 -2.65 -26.46 -11.74
C ILE A 160 -4.00 -26.48 -11.06
N ASP A 161 -5.08 -26.22 -11.81
CA ASP A 161 -6.46 -26.17 -11.31
C ASP A 161 -6.61 -25.22 -10.11
N ALA A 162 -6.06 -24.03 -10.24
CA ALA A 162 -6.17 -23.01 -9.21
C ALA A 162 -7.63 -22.62 -8.99
N LYS A 163 -7.96 -22.33 -7.73
CA LYS A 163 -9.28 -21.84 -7.33
C LYS A 163 -9.24 -20.36 -6.94
N LEU A 164 -8.08 -19.85 -6.52
CA LEU A 164 -7.90 -18.47 -6.14
C LEU A 164 -6.76 -17.82 -6.93
N ILE A 165 -7.02 -16.64 -7.49
CA ILE A 165 -6.04 -15.76 -8.11
C ILE A 165 -6.01 -14.46 -7.31
N VAL A 166 -4.83 -13.94 -6.97
CA VAL A 166 -4.67 -12.66 -6.28
C VAL A 166 -3.86 -11.73 -7.15
N VAL A 167 -4.41 -10.55 -7.42
CA VAL A 167 -3.74 -9.43 -8.11
C VAL A 167 -3.46 -8.35 -7.08
N ALA A 168 -2.20 -7.98 -6.90
CA ALA A 168 -1.80 -6.94 -5.96
C ALA A 168 -1.10 -5.80 -6.69
N PHE A 169 -1.66 -4.59 -6.62
CA PHE A 169 -1.01 -3.38 -7.10
C PHE A 169 -0.08 -2.83 -6.02
N ARG A 170 1.06 -2.30 -6.44
CA ARG A 170 1.97 -1.57 -5.59
C ARG A 170 1.44 -0.17 -5.31
N GLY A 171 1.57 0.28 -4.05
CA GLY A 171 1.44 1.69 -3.70
C GLY A 171 2.72 2.49 -3.94
N THR A 172 2.67 3.80 -3.72
CA THR A 172 3.87 4.65 -3.74
C THR A 172 4.69 4.43 -2.46
N GLN A 173 6.01 4.39 -2.58
CA GLN A 173 6.87 4.31 -1.39
C GLN A 173 6.79 5.61 -0.61
N LEU A 174 6.76 5.52 0.74
CA LEU A 174 6.60 6.68 1.64
C LEU A 174 7.63 7.80 1.43
N PHE A 175 8.82 7.47 0.91
CA PHE A 175 9.90 8.42 0.64
C PHE A 175 9.97 8.88 -0.83
N GLU A 176 9.21 8.24 -1.73
CA GLU A 176 8.94 8.76 -3.07
C GLU A 176 7.64 9.59 -3.08
N ALA A 177 6.95 9.64 -1.92
CA ALA A 177 5.73 10.41 -1.76
C ALA A 177 5.97 11.93 -1.72
N ASP A 178 7.19 12.39 -1.43
CA ASP A 178 7.49 13.82 -1.46
C ASP A 178 7.32 14.40 -2.88
N ASP A 179 7.80 13.66 -3.90
CA ASP A 179 7.54 14.03 -5.30
C ASP A 179 6.05 13.89 -5.64
N TYR A 180 5.33 12.95 -4.99
CA TYR A 180 3.93 12.68 -5.29
C TYR A 180 2.96 13.58 -4.52
N ILE A 181 3.29 14.00 -3.29
CA ILE A 181 2.46 14.93 -2.49
C ILE A 181 2.65 16.36 -3.00
N THR A 182 3.85 16.73 -3.42
CA THR A 182 4.14 18.03 -4.02
C THR A 182 3.60 18.15 -5.45
N ASP A 183 3.56 17.04 -6.19
CA ASP A 183 3.02 16.93 -7.55
C ASP A 183 1.60 16.33 -7.59
N LEU A 184 0.89 16.25 -6.46
CA LEU A 184 -0.52 15.86 -6.42
C LEU A 184 -1.34 16.90 -7.20
N ASP A 185 -1.25 16.76 -8.51
CA ASP A 185 -2.13 17.44 -9.45
C ASP A 185 -3.53 16.86 -9.28
N PHE A 186 -4.36 17.56 -8.53
CA PHE A 186 -5.76 17.20 -8.30
C PHE A 186 -6.63 17.40 -9.56
N SER A 187 -6.04 17.26 -10.75
CA SER A 187 -6.75 17.37 -12.01
C SER A 187 -7.79 16.29 -12.15
N TRP A 188 -8.95 16.70 -12.65
CA TRP A 188 -10.07 15.85 -12.94
C TRP A 188 -10.04 15.33 -14.38
N TYR A 189 -10.40 14.08 -14.54
CA TYR A 189 -10.88 13.54 -15.81
C TYR A 189 -12.40 13.36 -15.75
N ASP A 190 -13.09 14.01 -16.66
CA ASP A 190 -14.55 13.95 -16.72
C ASP A 190 -14.99 12.77 -17.59
N PHE A 191 -15.54 11.75 -16.94
CA PHE A 191 -16.13 10.61 -17.63
C PHE A 191 -17.64 10.88 -17.83
N PRO A 192 -18.11 10.98 -19.06
CA PRO A 192 -19.53 11.11 -19.32
C PRO A 192 -20.33 9.98 -18.65
N GLN A 193 -21.40 10.33 -17.89
CA GLN A 193 -22.29 9.41 -17.17
C GLN A 193 -21.71 8.66 -15.97
N ILE A 194 -20.45 8.88 -15.60
CA ILE A 194 -19.80 8.20 -14.50
C ILE A 194 -19.42 9.19 -13.40
N GLY A 195 -19.11 10.43 -13.77
CA GLY A 195 -18.59 11.47 -12.90
C GLY A 195 -17.11 11.75 -13.13
N LYS A 196 -16.52 12.50 -12.23
CA LYS A 196 -15.11 12.92 -12.33
C LYS A 196 -14.22 12.02 -11.51
N VAL A 197 -13.08 11.69 -12.07
CA VAL A 197 -12.02 10.89 -11.39
C VAL A 197 -10.67 11.58 -11.48
N HIS A 198 -9.79 11.25 -10.57
CA HIS A 198 -8.45 11.79 -10.51
C HIS A 198 -7.65 11.36 -11.76
N LEU A 199 -7.19 12.34 -12.53
CA LEU A 199 -6.52 12.09 -13.82
C LEU A 199 -5.23 11.28 -13.66
N GLY A 200 -4.37 11.62 -12.71
CA GLY A 200 -3.10 10.92 -12.50
C GLY A 200 -3.25 9.41 -12.18
N PHE A 201 -4.34 9.00 -11.52
CA PHE A 201 -4.59 7.57 -11.29
C PHE A 201 -5.01 6.84 -12.58
N LEU A 202 -5.74 7.53 -13.48
CA LEU A 202 -6.06 6.99 -14.79
C LEU A 202 -4.81 6.85 -15.68
N GLU A 203 -3.93 7.85 -15.65
CA GLU A 203 -2.66 7.83 -16.38
C GLU A 203 -1.79 6.68 -15.91
N ALA A 204 -1.69 6.45 -14.59
CA ALA A 204 -0.96 5.32 -14.02
C ALA A 204 -1.52 3.94 -14.43
N LEU A 205 -2.82 3.85 -14.75
CA LEU A 205 -3.43 2.64 -15.31
C LEU A 205 -3.32 2.55 -16.84
N GLY A 206 -2.79 3.60 -17.50
CA GLY A 206 -2.71 3.69 -18.95
C GLY A 206 -4.06 3.94 -19.62
N LEU A 207 -4.98 4.64 -18.96
CA LEU A 207 -6.36 4.90 -19.42
C LEU A 207 -6.59 6.35 -19.85
N ALA A 208 -5.64 7.23 -19.60
CA ALA A 208 -5.64 8.63 -20.00
C ALA A 208 -4.23 9.09 -20.35
N ASN A 209 -4.15 10.13 -21.19
CA ASN A 209 -2.88 10.82 -21.50
C ASN A 209 -3.19 12.30 -21.69
N ARG A 210 -2.57 13.18 -20.89
CA ARG A 210 -2.73 14.65 -20.98
C ARG A 210 -2.26 15.24 -22.29
N SER A 211 -1.30 14.56 -22.93
CA SER A 211 -0.69 15.01 -24.18
C SER A 211 -1.54 14.80 -25.41
N ILE A 212 -2.63 14.03 -25.29
CA ILE A 212 -3.53 13.71 -26.38
C ILE A 212 -4.88 14.37 -26.08
N ASP A 213 -5.40 15.17 -27.04
CA ASP A 213 -6.66 15.86 -26.91
C ASP A 213 -7.77 14.93 -26.41
N LYS A 214 -8.61 15.43 -25.47
CA LYS A 214 -9.70 14.72 -24.76
C LYS A 214 -10.70 13.94 -25.65
N LYS A 215 -10.60 14.04 -26.97
CA LYS A 215 -11.46 13.36 -27.94
C LYS A 215 -10.93 12.01 -28.44
N SER A 216 -9.69 11.63 -28.10
CA SER A 216 -9.02 10.45 -28.66
C SER A 216 -8.99 9.22 -27.74
N SER A 217 -9.88 9.14 -26.76
CA SER A 217 -9.96 7.99 -25.82
C SER A 217 -10.32 6.64 -26.50
N HIS A 218 -10.54 6.59 -27.80
CA HIS A 218 -10.88 5.38 -28.56
C HIS A 218 -9.71 4.76 -29.36
N HIS A 219 -8.49 5.31 -29.31
CA HIS A 219 -7.34 4.75 -30.05
C HIS A 219 -6.42 3.88 -29.21
N LEU A 220 -7.00 2.92 -28.46
CA LEU A 220 -6.24 1.93 -27.67
C LEU A 220 -6.06 0.59 -28.40
N GLU A 221 -6.24 0.56 -29.72
CA GLU A 221 -6.25 -0.69 -30.47
C GLU A 221 -4.86 -1.25 -30.81
N THR A 222 -3.78 -0.50 -30.63
CA THR A 222 -2.41 -1.00 -30.84
C THR A 222 -1.57 -0.78 -29.59
N GLN A 223 -1.55 -1.78 -28.69
CA GLN A 223 -0.59 -1.79 -27.60
C GLN A 223 0.84 -1.91 -28.15
N ASP A 224 1.67 -0.90 -27.91
CA ASP A 224 3.11 -1.03 -28.06
C ASP A 224 3.63 -2.04 -27.04
N ILE A 225 4.19 -3.14 -27.52
CA ILE A 225 4.78 -4.23 -26.69
C ILE A 225 5.80 -3.67 -25.69
N ASN A 226 6.48 -2.57 -26.06
CA ASN A 226 7.49 -1.92 -25.22
C ASN A 226 6.88 -1.01 -24.15
N LYS A 227 5.60 -0.67 -24.25
CA LYS A 227 4.86 0.21 -23.34
C LYS A 227 3.60 -0.47 -22.80
N PRO A 228 3.73 -1.53 -21.99
CA PRO A 228 2.58 -2.28 -21.51
C PRO A 228 1.76 -1.40 -20.55
N LEU A 229 0.49 -1.18 -20.87
CA LEU A 229 -0.46 -0.41 -20.07
C LEU A 229 -1.18 -1.33 -19.06
N ALA A 230 -1.25 -0.90 -17.80
CA ALA A 230 -1.65 -1.74 -16.69
C ALA A 230 -3.03 -2.38 -16.85
N TYR A 231 -4.04 -1.60 -17.18
CA TYR A 231 -5.42 -2.10 -17.32
C TYR A 231 -5.54 -3.22 -18.34
N PHE A 232 -5.02 -3.01 -19.55
CA PHE A 232 -5.20 -3.96 -20.67
C PHE A 232 -4.43 -5.26 -20.45
N VAL A 233 -3.17 -5.13 -19.99
CA VAL A 233 -2.31 -6.30 -19.73
C VAL A 233 -2.91 -7.17 -18.63
N LEU A 234 -3.38 -6.56 -17.53
CA LEU A 234 -3.99 -7.30 -16.44
C LEU A 234 -5.32 -7.95 -16.84
N CYS A 235 -6.18 -7.25 -17.59
CA CYS A 235 -7.41 -7.84 -18.13
C CYS A 235 -7.11 -9.06 -19.00
N GLN A 236 -6.15 -8.93 -19.92
CA GLN A 236 -5.78 -10.05 -20.78
C GLN A 236 -5.17 -11.21 -19.99
N LYS A 237 -4.31 -10.91 -19.00
CA LYS A 237 -3.74 -11.95 -18.13
C LYS A 237 -4.79 -12.67 -17.31
N LEU A 238 -5.75 -11.95 -16.72
CA LEU A 238 -6.86 -12.54 -15.97
C LEU A 238 -7.74 -13.41 -16.88
N LYS A 239 -8.09 -12.94 -18.09
CA LYS A 239 -8.86 -13.72 -19.06
C LYS A 239 -8.15 -15.05 -19.37
N ASN A 240 -6.84 -15.01 -19.62
CA ASN A 240 -6.06 -16.21 -19.92
C ASN A 240 -6.01 -17.17 -18.72
N LEU A 241 -5.77 -16.66 -17.49
CA LEU A 241 -5.73 -17.47 -16.29
C LEU A 241 -7.08 -18.13 -16.00
N LEU A 242 -8.18 -17.40 -16.15
CA LEU A 242 -9.53 -17.92 -15.94
C LEU A 242 -9.98 -18.91 -17.03
N GLN A 243 -9.38 -18.88 -18.22
CA GLN A 243 -9.57 -19.93 -19.23
C GLN A 243 -8.85 -21.23 -18.83
N ILE A 244 -7.66 -21.12 -18.24
CA ILE A 244 -6.87 -22.28 -17.76
C ILE A 244 -7.51 -22.83 -16.48
N HIS A 245 -7.84 -21.97 -15.54
CA HIS A 245 -8.38 -22.29 -14.22
C HIS A 245 -9.89 -21.96 -14.15
N LYS A 246 -10.71 -22.79 -14.78
CA LYS A 246 -12.16 -22.53 -15.00
C LYS A 246 -12.96 -22.28 -13.72
N ASN A 247 -12.55 -22.89 -12.61
CA ASN A 247 -13.21 -22.76 -11.30
C ASN A 247 -12.63 -21.64 -10.44
N ALA A 248 -11.59 -20.95 -10.93
CA ALA A 248 -10.96 -19.87 -10.16
C ALA A 248 -11.87 -18.66 -10.05
N LYS A 249 -11.78 -18.01 -8.88
CA LYS A 249 -12.19 -16.63 -8.65
C LYS A 249 -10.94 -15.79 -8.37
N PHE A 250 -11.05 -14.47 -8.50
CA PHE A 250 -9.91 -13.61 -8.22
C PHE A 250 -10.22 -12.50 -7.24
N ILE A 251 -9.19 -12.07 -6.54
CA ILE A 251 -9.16 -10.92 -5.62
C ILE A 251 -8.24 -9.87 -6.21
N VAL A 252 -8.62 -8.61 -6.10
CA VAL A 252 -7.73 -7.47 -6.34
C VAL A 252 -7.46 -6.78 -5.03
N THR A 253 -6.20 -6.49 -4.75
CA THR A 253 -5.81 -5.86 -3.48
C THR A 253 -4.73 -4.81 -3.67
N SER A 254 -4.68 -3.88 -2.76
CA SER A 254 -3.58 -2.92 -2.67
C SER A 254 -3.60 -2.08 -1.40
N HIS A 255 -2.47 -1.42 -1.12
CA HIS A 255 -2.28 -0.46 -0.05
C HIS A 255 -2.00 0.94 -0.62
N SER A 256 -2.43 2.00 0.08
CA SER A 256 -2.11 3.39 -0.28
C SER A 256 -2.64 3.76 -1.68
N LEU A 257 -1.82 4.45 -2.46
CA LEU A 257 -2.11 4.83 -3.85
C LEU A 257 -2.55 3.66 -4.73
N GLY A 258 -1.92 2.50 -4.57
CA GLY A 258 -2.32 1.32 -5.31
C GLY A 258 -3.78 0.92 -5.07
N GLY A 259 -4.37 1.29 -3.91
CA GLY A 259 -5.79 1.13 -3.63
C GLY A 259 -6.67 1.95 -4.57
N ALA A 260 -6.23 3.15 -4.97
CA ALA A 260 -6.91 3.93 -6.00
C ALA A 260 -6.84 3.24 -7.37
N LEU A 261 -5.68 2.64 -7.71
CA LEU A 261 -5.52 1.87 -8.95
C LEU A 261 -6.40 0.63 -8.97
N ALA A 262 -6.46 -0.14 -7.87
CA ALA A 262 -7.33 -1.30 -7.73
C ALA A 262 -8.82 -0.93 -7.92
N LEU A 263 -9.20 0.21 -7.35
CA LEU A 263 -10.57 0.71 -7.45
C LEU A 263 -10.93 1.18 -8.86
N LEU A 264 -10.04 1.93 -9.52
CA LEU A 264 -10.24 2.34 -10.91
C LEU A 264 -10.20 1.16 -11.87
N PHE A 265 -9.36 0.16 -11.60
CA PHE A 265 -9.39 -1.10 -12.34
C PHE A 265 -10.78 -1.74 -12.30
N LEU A 266 -11.41 -1.83 -11.12
CA LEU A 266 -12.80 -2.29 -10.98
C LEU A 266 -13.78 -1.40 -11.74
N ALA A 267 -13.69 -0.08 -11.60
CA ALA A 267 -14.57 0.85 -12.26
C ALA A 267 -14.56 0.64 -13.79
N MET A 268 -13.36 0.45 -14.33
CA MET A 268 -13.19 0.21 -15.77
C MET A 268 -13.67 -1.17 -16.23
N LEU A 269 -13.67 -2.19 -15.36
CA LEU A 269 -14.33 -3.45 -15.67
C LEU A 269 -15.85 -3.22 -15.86
N PHE A 270 -16.49 -2.40 -15.02
CA PHE A 270 -17.89 -2.05 -15.19
C PHE A 270 -18.15 -1.20 -16.44
N VAL A 271 -17.31 -0.20 -16.70
CA VAL A 271 -17.43 0.69 -17.86
C VAL A 271 -17.30 -0.06 -19.16
N ASN A 272 -16.29 -0.94 -19.24
CA ASN A 272 -15.99 -1.72 -20.45
C ASN A 272 -16.83 -3.01 -20.53
N LYS A 273 -17.78 -3.23 -19.61
CA LYS A 273 -18.68 -4.40 -19.58
C LYS A 273 -17.90 -5.72 -19.64
N GLU A 274 -16.86 -5.82 -18.84
CA GLU A 274 -16.05 -7.03 -18.71
C GLU A 274 -16.76 -8.07 -17.81
N ASP A 275 -18.01 -8.45 -18.21
CA ASP A 275 -18.93 -9.24 -17.38
C ASP A 275 -18.32 -10.58 -16.96
N LYS A 276 -17.55 -11.24 -17.85
CA LYS A 276 -16.86 -12.51 -17.55
C LYS A 276 -15.82 -12.37 -16.43
N LEU A 277 -15.15 -11.22 -16.34
CA LEU A 277 -14.23 -10.94 -15.25
C LEU A 277 -15.01 -10.58 -13.98
N LEU A 278 -16.04 -9.76 -14.09
CA LEU A 278 -16.88 -9.35 -12.96
C LEU A 278 -17.53 -10.55 -12.25
N GLU A 279 -18.04 -11.55 -13.00
CA GLU A 279 -18.59 -12.80 -12.45
C GLU A 279 -17.57 -13.62 -11.66
N LYS A 280 -16.29 -13.53 -12.00
CA LYS A 280 -15.20 -14.24 -11.34
C LYS A 280 -14.50 -13.43 -10.25
N LEU A 281 -14.84 -12.16 -10.10
CA LEU A 281 -14.29 -11.29 -9.07
C LEU A 281 -14.92 -11.60 -7.71
N LEU A 282 -14.14 -12.15 -6.80
CA LEU A 282 -14.58 -12.50 -5.45
C LEU A 282 -14.68 -11.27 -4.56
N ALA A 283 -13.63 -10.46 -4.54
CA ALA A 283 -13.55 -9.27 -3.67
C ALA A 283 -12.46 -8.29 -4.13
N ILE A 284 -12.63 -7.04 -3.70
CA ILE A 284 -11.58 -6.03 -3.73
C ILE A 284 -11.28 -5.58 -2.31
N TYR A 285 -9.99 -5.55 -1.97
CA TYR A 285 -9.51 -5.05 -0.69
C TYR A 285 -8.61 -3.86 -0.92
N THR A 286 -8.90 -2.76 -0.24
CA THR A 286 -8.03 -1.59 -0.23
C THR A 286 -7.69 -1.19 1.20
N PHE A 287 -6.40 -0.94 1.44
CA PHE A 287 -5.86 -0.59 2.74
C PHE A 287 -5.28 0.82 2.68
N GLY A 288 -5.82 1.76 3.44
CA GLY A 288 -5.34 3.14 3.43
C GLY A 288 -5.51 3.86 2.08
N GLN A 289 -6.54 3.53 1.32
CA GLN A 289 -6.78 4.07 -0.01
C GLN A 289 -7.17 5.55 0.02
N PRO A 290 -6.59 6.42 -0.85
CA PRO A 290 -7.03 7.80 -1.02
C PRO A 290 -8.39 7.88 -1.74
N ARG A 291 -9.01 9.06 -1.73
CA ARG A 291 -10.20 9.34 -2.53
C ARG A 291 -9.86 9.37 -4.02
N VAL A 292 -10.77 8.89 -4.85
CA VAL A 292 -10.50 8.64 -6.28
C VAL A 292 -11.33 9.52 -7.20
N GLY A 293 -12.55 9.86 -6.81
CA GLY A 293 -13.47 10.58 -7.64
C GLY A 293 -14.46 11.42 -6.84
N ASP A 294 -15.38 12.07 -7.56
CA ASP A 294 -16.42 12.91 -7.01
C ASP A 294 -17.65 12.10 -6.55
N LYS A 295 -18.69 12.82 -6.15
CA LYS A 295 -19.94 12.20 -5.71
C LYS A 295 -20.63 11.38 -6.81
N GLU A 296 -20.61 11.85 -8.06
CA GLU A 296 -21.24 11.16 -9.18
C GLU A 296 -20.56 9.83 -9.45
N PHE A 297 -19.23 9.82 -9.45
CA PHE A 297 -18.45 8.59 -9.52
C PHE A 297 -18.77 7.64 -8.36
N GLY A 298 -18.89 8.16 -7.15
CA GLY A 298 -19.30 7.38 -5.98
C GLY A 298 -20.69 6.77 -6.12
N ASP A 299 -21.66 7.51 -6.62
CA ASP A 299 -23.02 7.05 -6.84
C ASP A 299 -23.07 5.98 -7.95
N PHE A 300 -22.33 6.17 -9.04
CA PHE A 300 -22.15 5.15 -10.08
C PHE A 300 -21.61 3.84 -9.49
N MET A 301 -20.50 3.89 -8.77
CA MET A 301 -19.88 2.71 -8.18
C MET A 301 -20.78 2.02 -7.15
N ASN A 302 -21.47 2.78 -6.29
CA ASN A 302 -22.44 2.22 -5.35
C ASN A 302 -23.58 1.49 -6.06
N SER A 303 -24.07 2.03 -7.20
CA SER A 303 -25.11 1.37 -7.99
C SER A 303 -24.66 0.04 -8.56
N LYS A 304 -23.42 -0.01 -9.08
CA LYS A 304 -22.81 -1.23 -9.65
C LYS A 304 -22.55 -2.29 -8.59
N LEU A 305 -21.97 -1.90 -7.44
CA LEU A 305 -21.68 -2.80 -6.33
C LEU A 305 -22.95 -3.39 -5.68
N LYS A 306 -24.09 -2.69 -5.73
CA LYS A 306 -25.39 -3.22 -5.27
C LYS A 306 -25.96 -4.28 -6.21
N GLN A 307 -25.65 -4.19 -7.50
CA GLN A 307 -26.18 -5.10 -8.54
C GLN A 307 -25.30 -6.35 -8.73
N SER A 308 -24.06 -6.29 -8.31
CA SER A 308 -23.07 -7.34 -8.50
C SER A 308 -22.62 -7.92 -7.15
N GLU A 309 -22.21 -9.17 -7.17
CA GLU A 309 -21.76 -9.87 -5.94
C GLU A 309 -20.37 -9.47 -5.43
N PRO A 310 -19.45 -8.84 -6.20
CA PRO A 310 -18.12 -8.57 -5.68
C PRO A 310 -18.18 -7.64 -4.48
N LYS A 311 -17.59 -8.09 -3.39
CA LYS A 311 -17.53 -7.34 -2.15
C LYS A 311 -16.37 -6.35 -2.19
N TYR A 312 -16.64 -5.10 -1.84
CA TYR A 312 -15.62 -4.07 -1.71
C TYR A 312 -15.34 -3.80 -0.23
N PHE A 313 -14.10 -4.04 0.17
CA PHE A 313 -13.61 -3.86 1.53
C PHE A 313 -12.61 -2.71 1.58
N ARG A 314 -13.09 -1.53 1.98
CA ARG A 314 -12.28 -0.34 2.19
C ARG A 314 -11.87 -0.26 3.66
N VAL A 315 -10.61 -0.64 3.94
CA VAL A 315 -10.06 -0.68 5.30
C VAL A 315 -9.31 0.60 5.60
N VAL A 316 -9.63 1.23 6.74
CA VAL A 316 -8.97 2.44 7.23
C VAL A 316 -8.56 2.24 8.68
N TYR A 317 -7.31 2.57 9.01
CA TYR A 317 -6.78 2.46 10.35
C TYR A 317 -6.63 3.83 11.04
N SER A 318 -7.19 3.95 12.24
CA SER A 318 -6.96 5.04 13.19
C SER A 318 -6.94 6.44 12.54
N ASN A 319 -5.84 7.16 12.70
CA ASN A 319 -5.66 8.51 12.19
C ASN A 319 -4.90 8.56 10.85
N ASP A 320 -4.90 7.48 10.09
CA ASP A 320 -4.27 7.46 8.76
C ASP A 320 -4.72 8.67 7.92
N LEU A 321 -3.76 9.46 7.45
CA LEU A 321 -4.01 10.69 6.70
C LEU A 321 -4.40 10.40 5.24
N ILE A 322 -3.83 9.37 4.62
CA ILE A 322 -3.97 9.12 3.17
C ILE A 322 -5.43 8.91 2.75
N PRO A 323 -6.28 8.15 3.48
CA PRO A 323 -7.70 8.03 3.12
C PRO A 323 -8.49 9.35 3.19
N ARG A 324 -7.92 10.40 3.77
CA ARG A 324 -8.55 11.72 3.84
C ARG A 324 -8.16 12.63 2.69
N LEU A 325 -7.20 12.19 1.86
CA LEU A 325 -6.72 12.92 0.69
C LEU A 325 -7.33 12.35 -0.61
N PRO A 326 -7.53 13.16 -1.64
CA PRO A 326 -7.63 14.62 -1.58
C PRO A 326 -8.76 15.07 -0.66
N PHE A 327 -8.70 16.30 -0.15
CA PHE A 327 -9.71 16.79 0.80
C PHE A 327 -11.11 16.86 0.18
N ASP A 328 -12.12 16.65 1.00
CA ASP A 328 -13.53 16.87 0.70
C ASP A 328 -13.91 18.29 1.16
N ASP A 329 -13.35 19.27 0.52
CA ASP A 329 -13.69 20.68 0.72
C ASP A 329 -14.47 21.22 -0.49
N GLY A 330 -15.02 22.42 -0.38
CA GLY A 330 -15.79 23.05 -1.45
C GLY A 330 -14.99 23.28 -2.75
N LEU A 331 -13.67 23.08 -2.71
CA LEU A 331 -12.78 23.29 -3.86
C LEU A 331 -12.53 21.98 -4.61
N PHE A 332 -12.28 20.88 -3.89
CA PHE A 332 -11.85 19.62 -4.49
C PHE A 332 -12.97 18.58 -4.63
N MET A 333 -13.93 18.56 -3.70
CA MET A 333 -15.14 17.73 -3.70
C MET A 333 -14.91 16.22 -3.92
N TYR A 334 -13.74 15.70 -3.56
CA TYR A 334 -13.47 14.28 -3.64
C TYR A 334 -14.26 13.50 -2.57
N LYS A 335 -14.85 12.39 -2.95
CA LYS A 335 -15.69 11.55 -2.08
C LYS A 335 -15.23 10.10 -2.10
N HIS A 336 -15.38 9.43 -0.97
CA HIS A 336 -15.39 7.98 -0.94
C HIS A 336 -16.79 7.43 -1.24
N PHE A 337 -16.83 6.15 -1.56
CA PHE A 337 -18.07 5.38 -1.64
C PHE A 337 -17.88 4.02 -0.94
N GLY A 338 -18.96 3.24 -0.85
CA GLY A 338 -18.96 1.99 -0.12
C GLY A 338 -18.82 2.18 1.39
N VAL A 339 -18.76 1.07 2.12
CA VAL A 339 -18.60 1.08 3.58
C VAL A 339 -17.14 1.19 3.96
N CYS A 340 -16.83 2.05 4.91
CA CYS A 340 -15.53 2.14 5.54
C CYS A 340 -15.44 1.15 6.71
N LEU A 341 -14.58 0.16 6.60
CA LEU A 341 -14.19 -0.71 7.70
C LEU A 341 -13.10 0.01 8.51
N TYR A 342 -13.55 0.84 9.44
CA TYR A 342 -12.67 1.65 10.26
C TYR A 342 -12.20 0.87 11.47
N TYR A 343 -10.88 0.76 11.63
CA TYR A 343 -10.24 0.21 12.82
C TYR A 343 -9.65 1.33 13.65
N ASN A 344 -10.06 1.42 14.91
CA ASN A 344 -9.48 2.39 15.84
C ASN A 344 -8.08 1.95 16.31
N CYS A 345 -7.42 2.78 17.11
CA CYS A 345 -6.10 2.49 17.67
C CYS A 345 -6.04 1.25 18.57
N CYS A 346 -7.17 0.70 19.00
CA CYS A 346 -7.27 -0.56 19.75
C CYS A 346 -7.62 -1.75 18.85
N TYR A 347 -7.53 -1.60 17.53
CA TYR A 347 -7.87 -2.63 16.54
C TYR A 347 -9.34 -3.08 16.56
N CYS A 348 -10.24 -2.27 17.14
CA CYS A 348 -11.67 -2.53 17.13
C CYS A 348 -12.28 -1.99 15.83
N GLN A 349 -12.96 -2.86 15.08
CA GLN A 349 -13.63 -2.51 13.83
C GLN A 349 -14.97 -1.80 14.08
N LYS A 350 -15.24 -0.78 13.27
CA LYS A 350 -16.54 -0.13 13.11
C LYS A 350 -16.84 0.06 11.63
N ASN A 351 -18.09 -0.13 11.25
CA ASN A 351 -18.55 0.13 9.91
C ASN A 351 -19.12 1.55 9.84
N LEU A 352 -18.50 2.38 9.04
CA LEU A 352 -18.83 3.80 8.90
C LEU A 352 -19.08 4.13 7.42
N VAL A 353 -19.74 5.25 7.16
CA VAL A 353 -19.82 5.81 5.80
C VAL A 353 -18.45 6.37 5.42
N GLU A 354 -17.83 7.11 6.36
CA GLU A 354 -16.53 7.74 6.16
C GLU A 354 -15.70 7.60 7.44
N ALA A 355 -14.39 7.50 7.31
CA ALA A 355 -13.50 7.54 8.46
C ALA A 355 -13.64 8.88 9.20
N PRO A 356 -13.57 8.89 10.55
CA PRO A 356 -13.74 10.13 11.32
C PRO A 356 -12.78 11.21 10.81
N ASN A 357 -13.36 12.34 10.36
CA ASN A 357 -12.58 13.47 9.90
C ASN A 357 -12.05 14.18 11.15
N ARG A 358 -10.77 13.92 11.46
CA ARG A 358 -10.05 14.65 12.50
C ARG A 358 -9.17 15.65 11.76
N ASP A 359 -9.75 16.80 11.47
CA ASP A 359 -9.03 17.90 10.85
C ASP A 359 -7.79 18.24 11.69
N LEU A 360 -6.72 18.70 11.03
CA LEU A 360 -5.49 19.17 11.67
C LEU A 360 -5.72 20.48 12.46
N THR A 361 -6.98 20.76 12.86
CA THR A 361 -7.33 21.88 13.72
C THR A 361 -6.74 21.68 15.12
N LEU A 362 -6.50 22.77 15.82
CA LEU A 362 -5.96 22.75 17.18
C LEU A 362 -6.76 21.86 18.13
N VAL A 363 -8.06 21.69 17.90
CA VAL A 363 -8.96 20.86 18.72
C VAL A 363 -8.57 19.37 18.64
N TYR A 364 -8.13 18.88 17.49
CA TYR A 364 -7.74 17.48 17.30
C TYR A 364 -6.24 17.22 17.48
N PHE A 365 -5.45 18.28 17.57
CA PHE A 365 -4.00 18.19 17.71
C PHE A 365 -3.55 17.36 18.91
N ILE A 366 -4.16 17.61 20.09
CA ILE A 366 -3.87 16.88 21.34
C ILE A 366 -4.39 15.44 21.27
N PRO A 367 -5.68 15.18 20.96
CA PRO A 367 -6.21 13.83 20.88
C PRO A 367 -5.45 12.91 19.91
N ILE A 368 -5.02 13.42 18.76
CA ILE A 368 -4.27 12.65 17.77
C ILE A 368 -2.90 12.21 18.32
N ARG A 369 -2.21 13.09 19.06
CA ARG A 369 -0.93 12.75 19.70
C ARG A 369 -1.09 11.78 20.86
N ILE A 370 -2.12 11.92 21.66
CA ILE A 370 -2.46 10.94 22.71
C ILE A 370 -2.68 9.57 22.07
N THR A 371 -3.38 9.52 20.95
CA THR A 371 -3.58 8.27 20.19
C THR A 371 -2.24 7.71 19.69
N ALA A 372 -1.34 8.54 19.15
CA ALA A 372 -0.02 8.10 18.69
C ALA A 372 0.86 7.56 19.82
N ILE A 373 0.83 8.21 20.99
CA ILE A 373 1.52 7.73 22.20
C ILE A 373 0.93 6.39 22.64
N TRP A 374 -0.39 6.26 22.63
CA TRP A 374 -1.07 5.02 22.98
C TRP A 374 -0.67 3.87 22.02
N GLU A 375 -0.66 4.13 20.74
CA GLU A 375 -0.22 3.16 19.72
C GLU A 375 1.26 2.75 19.93
N LEU A 376 2.13 3.68 20.34
CA LEU A 376 3.52 3.36 20.69
C LEU A 376 3.58 2.46 21.93
N LEU A 377 2.85 2.75 23.00
CA LEU A 377 2.80 1.92 24.20
C LEU A 377 2.25 0.51 23.89
N GLN A 378 1.20 0.43 23.10
CA GLN A 378 0.66 -0.85 22.63
C GLN A 378 1.70 -1.65 21.83
N SER A 379 2.48 -1.01 20.98
CA SER A 379 3.50 -1.68 20.16
C SER A 379 4.57 -2.39 21.00
N LEU A 380 4.82 -1.91 22.20
CA LEU A 380 5.77 -2.51 23.13
C LEU A 380 5.20 -3.70 23.92
N VAL A 381 3.89 -3.75 24.09
CA VAL A 381 3.23 -4.72 25.00
C VAL A 381 2.43 -5.78 24.26
N LEU A 382 1.72 -5.43 23.18
CA LEU A 382 0.80 -6.35 22.50
C LEU A 382 1.50 -7.57 21.89
N HIS A 383 2.76 -7.45 21.50
CA HIS A 383 3.54 -8.58 20.98
C HIS A 383 3.60 -9.74 22.01
N TYR A 384 3.78 -9.41 23.27
CA TYR A 384 3.83 -10.42 24.36
C TYR A 384 2.46 -11.03 24.66
N ILE A 385 1.37 -10.27 24.43
CA ILE A 385 -0.01 -10.71 24.76
C ILE A 385 -0.65 -11.47 23.59
N LYS A 386 -0.43 -11.02 22.34
CA LYS A 386 -1.12 -11.52 21.14
C LYS A 386 -0.24 -12.43 20.27
N GLY A 387 1.04 -12.60 20.63
CA GLY A 387 1.96 -13.49 19.89
C GLY A 387 2.03 -13.14 18.39
N GLU A 388 1.99 -14.16 17.55
CA GLU A 388 2.14 -14.01 16.09
C GLU A 388 1.02 -13.20 15.39
N SER A 389 -0.11 -13.00 16.05
CA SER A 389 -1.19 -12.17 15.52
C SER A 389 -0.86 -10.68 15.52
N PHE A 390 0.07 -10.25 16.38
CA PHE A 390 0.55 -8.89 16.46
C PHE A 390 2.07 -8.86 16.34
N LYS A 391 2.58 -8.15 15.35
CA LYS A 391 4.03 -8.07 15.13
C LYS A 391 4.43 -6.62 14.87
N GLU A 392 5.53 -6.23 15.51
CA GLU A 392 6.19 -4.95 15.33
C GLU A 392 7.69 -5.17 15.17
N THR A 393 8.31 -4.48 14.25
CA THR A 393 9.77 -4.46 14.11
C THR A 393 10.37 -3.29 14.88
N LYS A 394 11.67 -3.31 15.12
CA LYS A 394 12.37 -2.17 15.71
C LYS A 394 12.18 -0.90 14.87
N LEU A 395 12.17 -1.04 13.54
CA LEU A 395 11.98 0.09 12.64
C LEU A 395 10.54 0.62 12.70
N SER A 396 9.53 -0.24 12.83
CA SER A 396 8.14 0.21 12.98
C SER A 396 7.94 0.94 14.32
N ILE A 397 8.60 0.50 15.40
CA ILE A 397 8.58 1.23 16.70
C ILE A 397 9.23 2.62 16.54
N ILE A 398 10.36 2.72 15.86
CA ILE A 398 11.00 4.01 15.56
C ILE A 398 10.06 4.89 14.73
N SER A 399 9.41 4.33 13.71
CA SER A 399 8.42 5.05 12.91
C SER A 399 7.26 5.60 13.76
N ARG A 400 6.82 4.87 14.81
CA ARG A 400 5.79 5.37 15.75
C ARG A 400 6.29 6.52 16.61
N ILE A 401 7.56 6.54 16.99
CA ILE A 401 8.16 7.68 17.72
C ILE A 401 8.11 8.94 16.84
N PHE A 402 8.50 8.83 15.56
CA PHE A 402 8.33 9.92 14.60
C PHE A 402 6.86 10.29 14.38
N GLY A 403 5.96 9.31 14.42
CA GLY A 403 4.52 9.51 14.31
C GLY A 403 3.90 10.36 15.43
N ILE A 404 4.57 10.53 16.58
CA ILE A 404 4.15 11.48 17.61
C ILE A 404 4.33 12.93 17.10
N LEU A 405 5.37 13.19 16.31
CA LEU A 405 5.64 14.51 15.73
C LEU A 405 4.73 14.79 14.55
N VAL A 406 4.53 13.79 13.66
CA VAL A 406 3.67 13.87 12.47
C VAL A 406 2.64 12.73 12.50
N PRO A 407 1.57 12.89 13.32
CA PRO A 407 0.53 11.88 13.44
C PRO A 407 -0.17 11.65 12.10
N GLY A 408 -0.54 10.39 11.84
CA GLY A 408 -1.21 9.99 10.60
C GLY A 408 -0.29 9.34 9.57
N ILE A 409 0.99 9.72 9.50
CA ILE A 409 1.97 9.03 8.63
C ILE A 409 2.30 7.65 9.19
N SER A 410 2.59 7.53 10.48
CA SER A 410 2.84 6.23 11.11
C SER A 410 1.60 5.31 11.09
N ALA A 411 0.40 5.89 11.16
CA ALA A 411 -0.86 5.17 11.04
C ALA A 411 -1.04 4.55 9.64
N HIS A 412 -0.45 5.15 8.61
CA HIS A 412 -0.49 4.64 7.23
C HIS A 412 0.40 3.41 6.99
N SER A 413 1.17 2.98 7.99
CA SER A 413 2.05 1.81 7.84
C SER A 413 1.25 0.53 7.55
N PRO A 414 1.65 -0.29 6.54
CA PRO A 414 1.02 -1.58 6.27
C PRO A 414 0.99 -2.53 7.47
N VAL A 415 1.96 -2.41 8.39
CA VAL A 415 2.00 -3.17 9.66
C VAL A 415 0.68 -3.02 10.44
N ASN A 416 0.15 -1.80 10.50
CA ASN A 416 -1.10 -1.49 11.19
C ASN A 416 -2.29 -2.19 10.55
N TYR A 417 -2.33 -2.23 9.24
CA TYR A 417 -3.41 -2.86 8.48
C TYR A 417 -3.40 -4.38 8.64
N ILE A 418 -2.23 -5.01 8.60
CA ILE A 418 -2.12 -6.46 8.85
C ILE A 418 -2.50 -6.78 10.31
N ASN A 419 -2.00 -6.01 11.28
CA ASN A 419 -2.39 -6.16 12.69
C ASN A 419 -3.91 -5.98 12.87
N ALA A 420 -4.53 -5.00 12.20
CA ALA A 420 -5.95 -4.74 12.26
C ALA A 420 -6.78 -5.94 11.74
N ILE A 421 -6.39 -6.53 10.62
CA ILE A 421 -7.06 -7.71 10.08
C ILE A 421 -6.89 -8.92 11.01
N ARG A 422 -5.68 -9.16 11.54
CA ARG A 422 -5.40 -10.32 12.38
C ARG A 422 -6.02 -10.25 13.77
N LEU A 423 -6.15 -9.04 14.33
CA LEU A 423 -6.77 -8.81 15.64
C LEU A 423 -8.27 -8.51 15.55
N GLY A 424 -8.75 -8.16 14.38
CA GLY A 424 -10.14 -7.82 14.11
C GLY A 424 -11.09 -9.01 14.14
N PRO A 425 -12.33 -8.84 13.69
CA PRO A 425 -13.33 -9.92 13.66
C PRO A 425 -12.92 -11.03 12.69
N PRO A 426 -13.38 -12.26 12.91
CA PRO A 426 -13.07 -13.40 12.03
C PRO A 426 -13.66 -13.25 10.62
N ARG A 427 -14.67 -12.40 10.48
CA ARG A 427 -15.32 -12.11 9.21
C ARG A 427 -15.59 -10.63 9.07
N LEU A 428 -15.17 -10.06 7.94
CA LEU A 428 -15.45 -8.69 7.55
C LEU A 428 -16.84 -8.65 6.89
N ASN A 429 -17.64 -7.67 7.26
CA ASN A 429 -18.95 -7.46 6.66
C ASN A 429 -19.07 -5.98 6.24
N PRO A 430 -19.07 -5.66 4.93
CA PRO A 430 -19.15 -4.29 4.45
C PRO A 430 -20.61 -3.76 4.44
N THR A 431 -21.40 -4.06 5.46
CA THR A 431 -22.74 -3.50 5.63
C THR A 431 -22.75 -2.51 6.77
N LEU A 432 -23.44 -1.38 6.58
CA LEU A 432 -23.71 -0.45 7.67
C LEU A 432 -24.67 -1.16 8.64
N SER A 433 -24.21 -1.44 9.85
CA SER A 433 -25.17 -1.75 10.93
C SER A 433 -26.06 -0.52 11.09
N ASN A 434 -27.39 -0.70 11.12
CA ASN A 434 -28.32 0.36 11.45
C ASN A 434 -27.91 0.94 12.81
N VAL A 435 -27.08 1.96 12.80
CA VAL A 435 -26.83 2.80 13.97
C VAL A 435 -28.11 3.65 14.07
N LYS A 436 -29.05 3.22 14.90
CA LYS A 436 -30.06 4.13 15.43
C LYS A 436 -29.28 5.26 16.08
N GLY A 437 -29.49 6.47 15.53
CA GLY A 437 -28.87 7.69 15.96
C GLY A 437 -29.11 8.05 17.44
#